data_d7bfa1565d35132ae03c5e16d8274cef
#
_entry.id   d7bfa1565d35132ae03c5e16d8274cef
#
_cell.length_a   1.000
_cell.length_b   1.000
_cell.length_c   1.000
_cell.angle_alpha   90.00
_cell.angle_beta   90.00
_cell.angle_gamma   90.00
#
_symmetry.space_group_name_H-M   'P 1'
#
loop_
_entity.id
_entity.type
_entity.pdbx_description
1 polymer ?
#
loop_
_entity_poly.entity_id
_entity_poly.type
_entity_poly.pdbx_seq_one_letter_code
_entity_poly.pdbx_strand_id
1 'polypeptide(L)'
;LLEFPNKEIIWISEDATRLKKILTYTIYSVVLVLPLATMLKGLEPGKVDRFDFETSIIRFLTGVGFIIFTVAVFIPFYVMIMTSLKSQQELLLNPLNFGIDFSKGLGLFRSYYELFTDFNFGTYLWTSLFVSVLTVIITLAFAIPGAYAVARLKFKGRSVFSQTILLIYMVPMIVLALPIYIGFSMAGLRNTLIGIVLIYPVTTIPVALYMLQGYFRGLPAEIEEAGLMDGLSRFSVIRRITLPLALPALASVSLYVFMIAWNEFLLALMLLDDPAIFTLTRGVASLDSSEVPRQHLMAGAVISTLPILILFLALERFMTKGLA
;
A
#
# COMPACT_ATOMS: atom_id res chain seq x y z
N LEU A 1 29.05 32.48 14.74
CA LEU A 1 29.66 32.28 13.43
C LEU A 1 30.03 30.80 13.30
N LEU A 2 29.14 29.99 12.82
CA LEU A 2 29.42 28.61 12.40
C LEU A 2 30.08 28.72 11.04
N GLU A 3 31.39 28.57 10.99
CA GLU A 3 32.09 28.26 9.76
C GLU A 3 31.67 26.87 9.30
N PHE A 4 30.75 26.80 8.35
CA PHE A 4 30.55 25.62 7.58
C PHE A 4 31.81 25.41 6.74
N PRO A 5 32.45 24.23 6.82
CA PRO A 5 33.61 23.97 5.97
C PRO A 5 33.13 24.09 4.52
N ASN A 6 33.86 24.86 3.75
CA ASN A 6 33.69 25.16 2.32
C ASN A 6 33.91 23.91 1.49
N LYS A 7 33.07 22.90 1.64
CA LYS A 7 33.06 21.66 0.83
C LYS A 7 31.65 21.38 0.38
N GLU A 8 31.34 21.97 -0.78
CA GLU A 8 30.53 21.33 -1.81
C GLU A 8 29.10 21.02 -1.37
N ILE A 9 28.23 21.97 -1.55
CA ILE A 9 26.89 21.64 -2.00
C ILE A 9 27.12 20.85 -3.28
N ILE A 10 27.08 19.52 -3.17
CA ILE A 10 27.42 18.50 -4.18
C ILE A 10 26.76 18.74 -5.55
N TRP A 11 25.78 19.62 -5.61
CA TRP A 11 24.99 20.00 -6.77
C TRP A 11 25.53 21.20 -7.57
N ILE A 12 26.52 21.93 -7.05
CA ILE A 12 27.01 23.18 -7.64
C ILE A 12 28.54 23.16 -7.82
N SER A 13 29.17 21.97 -7.89
CA SER A 13 30.58 21.91 -8.21
C SER A 13 30.84 22.38 -9.64
N GLU A 14 31.97 23.11 -9.84
CA GLU A 14 32.38 23.59 -11.17
C GLU A 14 32.54 22.47 -12.21
N ASP A 15 32.79 21.24 -11.75
CA ASP A 15 32.89 20.02 -12.56
C ASP A 15 31.54 19.36 -12.86
N ALA A 16 30.41 19.99 -12.51
CA ALA A 16 29.09 19.43 -12.82
C ALA A 16 28.88 19.36 -14.34
N THR A 17 28.60 18.16 -14.82
CA THR A 17 28.22 17.95 -16.23
C THR A 17 27.02 18.80 -16.61
N ARG A 18 26.87 19.18 -17.90
CA ARG A 18 25.73 19.98 -18.40
C ARG A 18 24.39 19.40 -17.93
N LEU A 19 24.27 18.09 -17.88
CA LEU A 19 23.06 17.40 -17.43
C LEU A 19 22.72 17.71 -15.94
N LYS A 20 23.73 17.71 -15.06
CA LYS A 20 23.52 18.05 -13.65
C LYS A 20 23.07 19.50 -13.50
N LYS A 21 23.65 20.44 -14.26
CA LYS A 21 23.24 21.87 -14.27
C LYS A 21 21.79 22.00 -14.74
N ILE A 22 21.43 21.37 -15.86
CA ILE A 22 20.05 21.40 -16.39
C ILE A 22 19.07 20.84 -15.34
N LEU A 23 19.37 19.69 -14.75
CA LEU A 23 18.53 19.08 -13.71
C LEU A 23 18.34 20.02 -12.50
N THR A 24 19.43 20.63 -12.05
CA THR A 24 19.41 21.59 -10.93
C THR A 24 18.53 22.80 -11.26
N TYR A 25 18.70 23.41 -12.44
CA TYR A 25 17.86 24.55 -12.84
C TYR A 25 16.40 24.16 -13.02
N THR A 26 16.13 22.97 -13.53
CA THR A 26 14.76 22.44 -13.65
C THR A 26 14.11 22.27 -12.29
N ILE A 27 14.82 21.68 -11.32
CA ILE A 27 14.33 21.52 -9.94
C ILE A 27 14.04 22.88 -9.32
N TYR A 28 14.98 23.84 -9.39
CA TYR A 28 14.74 25.18 -8.88
C TYR A 28 13.56 25.88 -9.56
N SER A 29 13.44 25.74 -10.88
CA SER A 29 12.32 26.31 -11.61
C SER A 29 10.99 25.71 -11.18
N VAL A 30 10.90 24.38 -11.02
CA VAL A 30 9.68 23.71 -10.53
C VAL A 30 9.35 24.14 -9.11
N VAL A 31 10.33 24.16 -8.21
CA VAL A 31 10.11 24.49 -6.81
C VAL A 31 9.69 25.96 -6.60
N LEU A 32 10.19 26.89 -7.41
CA LEU A 32 9.86 28.31 -7.30
C LEU A 32 8.70 28.73 -8.21
N VAL A 33 8.72 28.30 -9.48
CA VAL A 33 7.76 28.77 -10.48
C VAL A 33 6.39 28.12 -10.31
N LEU A 34 6.33 26.84 -9.95
CA LEU A 34 5.05 26.14 -9.84
C LEU A 34 4.15 26.72 -8.71
N PRO A 35 4.64 26.94 -7.48
CA PRO A 35 3.85 27.60 -6.45
C PRO A 35 3.50 29.04 -6.80
N LEU A 36 4.41 29.79 -7.41
CA LEU A 36 4.14 31.17 -7.85
C LEU A 36 3.07 31.19 -8.96
N ALA A 37 3.14 30.28 -9.93
CA ALA A 37 2.15 30.17 -10.99
C ALA A 37 0.77 29.80 -10.43
N THR A 38 0.72 28.90 -9.42
CA THR A 38 -0.54 28.55 -8.75
C THR A 38 -1.09 29.72 -7.93
N MET A 39 -0.23 30.52 -7.29
CA MET A 39 -0.59 31.74 -6.58
C MET A 39 -1.23 32.78 -7.50
N LEU A 40 -0.63 33.01 -8.68
CA LEU A 40 -1.04 34.05 -9.62
C LEU A 40 -2.22 33.63 -10.51
N LYS A 41 -2.62 32.36 -10.48
CA LYS A 41 -3.69 31.84 -11.34
C LYS A 41 -5.04 32.49 -11.00
N GLY A 42 -5.59 33.22 -11.97
CA GLY A 42 -6.89 33.85 -11.86
C GLY A 42 -6.91 35.25 -11.24
N LEU A 43 -5.73 35.85 -10.99
CA LEU A 43 -5.63 37.26 -10.59
C LEU A 43 -5.64 38.17 -11.80
N GLU A 44 -6.52 39.20 -11.81
CA GLU A 44 -6.50 40.26 -12.82
C GLU A 44 -5.41 41.29 -12.47
N PRO A 45 -4.53 41.66 -13.42
CA PRO A 45 -3.51 42.68 -13.16
C PRO A 45 -4.13 44.01 -12.72
N GLY A 46 -3.70 44.51 -11.57
CA GLY A 46 -4.08 45.84 -11.09
C GLY A 46 -5.35 45.91 -10.23
N LYS A 47 -6.06 44.78 -10.02
CA LYS A 47 -7.24 44.71 -9.15
C LYS A 47 -7.09 43.50 -8.21
N VAL A 48 -6.36 43.66 -7.14
CA VAL A 48 -6.19 42.60 -6.13
C VAL A 48 -6.96 43.03 -4.88
N ASP A 49 -8.11 42.40 -4.60
CA ASP A 49 -8.84 42.59 -3.35
C ASP A 49 -8.21 41.78 -2.22
N ARG A 50 -8.57 42.11 -0.96
CA ARG A 50 -8.08 41.38 0.21
C ARG A 50 -8.34 39.88 0.14
N PHE A 51 -9.51 39.49 -0.32
CA PHE A 51 -9.90 38.09 -0.49
C PHE A 51 -9.00 37.39 -1.53
N ASP A 52 -8.68 38.05 -2.65
CA ASP A 52 -7.81 37.52 -3.69
C ASP A 52 -6.38 37.33 -3.18
N PHE A 53 -5.90 38.27 -2.37
CA PHE A 53 -4.59 38.20 -1.75
C PHE A 53 -4.50 37.03 -0.76
N GLU A 54 -5.47 36.87 0.17
CA GLU A 54 -5.54 35.77 1.13
C GLU A 54 -5.63 34.42 0.41
N THR A 55 -6.48 34.30 -0.62
CA THR A 55 -6.62 33.10 -1.44
C THR A 55 -5.32 32.75 -2.16
N SER A 56 -4.61 33.75 -2.66
CA SER A 56 -3.33 33.57 -3.36
C SER A 56 -2.24 33.06 -2.43
N ILE A 57 -2.18 33.57 -1.20
CA ILE A 57 -1.25 33.07 -0.17
C ILE A 57 -1.56 31.61 0.16
N ILE A 58 -2.84 31.27 0.37
CA ILE A 58 -3.26 29.90 0.66
C ILE A 58 -2.86 28.95 -0.49
N ARG A 59 -3.08 29.36 -1.75
CA ARG A 59 -2.65 28.59 -2.93
C ARG A 59 -1.13 28.38 -2.98
N PHE A 60 -0.37 29.45 -2.68
CA PHE A 60 1.10 29.36 -2.62
C PHE A 60 1.56 28.38 -1.54
N LEU A 61 1.05 28.53 -0.30
CA LEU A 61 1.39 27.63 0.82
C LEU A 61 0.98 26.20 0.54
N THR A 62 -0.18 25.98 -0.09
CA THR A 62 -0.64 24.66 -0.52
C THR A 62 0.31 24.07 -1.58
N GLY A 63 0.72 24.87 -2.58
CA GLY A 63 1.68 24.44 -3.60
C GLY A 63 3.03 24.05 -3.02
N VAL A 64 3.57 24.87 -2.12
CA VAL A 64 4.80 24.56 -1.40
C VAL A 64 4.65 23.31 -0.53
N GLY A 65 3.53 23.19 0.20
CA GLY A 65 3.21 22.02 1.00
C GLY A 65 3.17 20.74 0.17
N PHE A 66 2.53 20.77 -1.00
CA PHE A 66 2.51 19.63 -1.94
C PHE A 66 3.91 19.23 -2.40
N ILE A 67 4.77 20.19 -2.74
CA ILE A 67 6.15 19.91 -3.17
C ILE A 67 6.93 19.27 -2.03
N ILE A 68 6.90 19.86 -0.83
CA ILE A 68 7.62 19.34 0.33
C ILE A 68 7.14 17.91 0.64
N PHE A 69 5.81 17.69 0.67
CA PHE A 69 5.24 16.39 0.94
C PHE A 69 5.64 15.36 -0.12
N THR A 70 5.56 15.73 -1.41
CA THR A 70 5.93 14.85 -2.52
C THR A 70 7.41 14.45 -2.44
N VAL A 71 8.30 15.42 -2.19
CA VAL A 71 9.74 15.15 -2.03
C VAL A 71 10.00 14.26 -0.82
N ALA A 72 9.37 14.57 0.32
CA ALA A 72 9.54 13.78 1.55
C ALA A 72 9.09 12.32 1.38
N VAL A 73 7.98 12.09 0.67
CA VAL A 73 7.48 10.75 0.36
C VAL A 73 8.35 10.04 -0.68
N PHE A 74 8.84 10.78 -1.70
CA PHE A 74 9.62 10.19 -2.79
C PHE A 74 11.04 9.76 -2.37
N ILE A 75 11.68 10.50 -1.45
CA ILE A 75 13.08 10.23 -1.03
C ILE A 75 13.31 8.78 -0.58
N PRO A 76 12.51 8.18 0.33
CA PRO A 76 12.72 6.80 0.76
C PRO A 76 12.68 5.80 -0.41
N PHE A 77 11.72 5.96 -1.32
CA PHE A 77 11.60 5.10 -2.52
C PHE A 77 12.79 5.29 -3.47
N TYR A 78 13.21 6.54 -3.67
CA TYR A 78 14.40 6.84 -4.47
C TYR A 78 15.64 6.16 -3.90
N VAL A 79 15.89 6.30 -2.60
CA VAL A 79 17.04 5.66 -1.93
C VAL A 79 16.97 4.13 -2.04
N MET A 80 15.78 3.55 -1.85
CA MET A 80 15.55 2.11 -1.97
C MET A 80 15.90 1.60 -3.39
N ILE A 81 15.39 2.28 -4.43
CA ILE A 81 15.67 1.93 -5.83
C ILE A 81 17.16 2.12 -6.14
N MET A 82 17.75 3.26 -5.74
CA MET A 82 19.17 3.54 -5.99
C MET A 82 20.08 2.52 -5.33
N THR A 83 19.79 2.13 -4.10
CA THR A 83 20.58 1.13 -3.37
C THR A 83 20.46 -0.25 -3.99
N SER A 84 19.28 -0.63 -4.48
CA SER A 84 19.06 -1.93 -5.14
C SER A 84 19.85 -2.11 -6.45
N LEU A 85 20.21 -1.01 -7.12
CA LEU A 85 20.95 -0.99 -8.39
C LEU A 85 22.47 -0.90 -8.20
N LYS A 86 22.97 -0.88 -6.96
CA LYS A 86 24.39 -0.78 -6.62
C LYS A 86 24.97 -2.14 -6.22
N SER A 87 26.29 -2.26 -6.37
CA SER A 87 27.05 -3.38 -5.80
C SER A 87 27.39 -3.11 -4.33
N GLN A 88 27.67 -4.17 -3.57
CA GLN A 88 28.13 -4.05 -2.19
C GLN A 88 29.37 -3.17 -2.04
N GLN A 89 30.33 -3.29 -2.98
CA GLN A 89 31.55 -2.49 -2.96
C GLN A 89 31.27 -0.99 -3.11
N GLU A 90 30.32 -0.62 -3.99
CA GLU A 90 29.92 0.80 -4.16
C GLU A 90 29.23 1.35 -2.93
N LEU A 91 28.40 0.54 -2.26
CA LEU A 91 27.73 0.96 -1.03
C LEU A 91 28.71 1.15 0.14
N LEU A 92 29.79 0.35 0.18
CA LEU A 92 30.83 0.46 1.21
C LEU A 92 31.79 1.63 0.94
N LEU A 93 32.17 1.86 -0.33
CA LEU A 93 33.12 2.90 -0.71
C LEU A 93 32.49 4.30 -0.74
N ASN A 94 31.24 4.40 -1.20
CA ASN A 94 30.54 5.66 -1.36
C ASN A 94 29.04 5.55 -0.98
N PRO A 95 28.69 5.44 0.30
CA PRO A 95 27.30 5.24 0.75
C PRO A 95 26.37 6.40 0.38
N LEU A 96 26.89 7.62 0.24
CA LEU A 96 26.14 8.83 -0.08
C LEU A 96 26.11 9.15 -1.59
N ASN A 97 26.65 8.28 -2.44
CA ASN A 97 26.52 8.48 -3.89
C ASN A 97 25.11 8.10 -4.34
N PHE A 98 24.24 9.05 -4.65
CA PHE A 98 22.89 8.85 -5.16
C PHE A 98 22.81 8.74 -6.69
N GLY A 99 23.94 8.65 -7.40
CA GLY A 99 23.96 8.48 -8.85
C GLY A 99 23.85 7.01 -9.27
N ILE A 100 23.33 6.79 -10.49
CA ILE A 100 23.32 5.50 -11.17
C ILE A 100 24.47 5.49 -12.19
N ASP A 101 25.27 4.42 -12.18
CA ASP A 101 26.29 4.18 -13.20
C ASP A 101 25.69 3.38 -14.36
N PHE A 102 25.17 4.07 -15.36
CA PHE A 102 24.58 3.45 -16.54
C PHE A 102 25.58 2.66 -17.40
N SER A 103 26.89 2.83 -17.18
CA SER A 103 27.91 2.08 -17.93
C SER A 103 27.86 0.57 -17.68
N LYS A 104 27.24 0.16 -16.56
CA LYS A 104 27.06 -1.26 -16.18
C LYS A 104 26.01 -1.98 -17.03
N GLY A 105 25.18 -1.27 -17.79
CA GLY A 105 24.13 -1.88 -18.60
C GLY A 105 23.23 -2.82 -17.78
N LEU A 106 23.10 -4.09 -18.22
CA LEU A 106 22.30 -5.10 -17.51
C LEU A 106 22.86 -5.50 -16.13
N GLY A 107 24.13 -5.20 -15.85
CA GLY A 107 24.74 -5.44 -14.54
C GLY A 107 24.11 -4.65 -13.39
N LEU A 108 23.36 -3.58 -13.70
CA LEU A 108 22.53 -2.85 -12.72
C LEU A 108 21.48 -3.73 -12.04
N PHE A 109 20.98 -4.73 -12.76
CA PHE A 109 19.91 -5.62 -12.26
C PHE A 109 20.44 -6.90 -11.63
N ARG A 110 21.74 -6.98 -11.38
CA ARG A 110 22.39 -8.15 -10.80
C ARG A 110 21.77 -8.57 -9.47
N SER A 111 21.49 -7.63 -8.55
CA SER A 111 20.87 -7.92 -7.27
C SER A 111 19.47 -8.54 -7.41
N TYR A 112 18.73 -8.13 -8.43
CA TYR A 112 17.41 -8.71 -8.73
C TYR A 112 17.54 -10.14 -9.27
N TYR A 113 18.51 -10.40 -10.14
CA TYR A 113 18.76 -11.74 -10.64
C TYR A 113 19.18 -12.69 -9.51
N GLU A 114 20.12 -12.28 -8.66
CA GLU A 114 20.61 -13.05 -7.51
C GLU A 114 19.50 -13.35 -6.50
N LEU A 115 18.49 -12.46 -6.31
CA LEU A 115 17.33 -12.74 -5.48
C LEU A 115 16.53 -13.96 -5.94
N PHE A 116 16.36 -14.13 -7.23
CA PHE A 116 15.60 -15.26 -7.79
C PHE A 116 16.42 -16.55 -7.86
N THR A 117 17.73 -16.46 -8.05
CA THR A 117 18.63 -17.64 -8.18
C THR A 117 19.11 -18.16 -6.84
N ASP A 118 19.48 -17.27 -5.91
CA ASP A 118 20.21 -17.63 -4.70
C ASP A 118 19.35 -17.58 -3.43
N PHE A 119 18.25 -16.81 -3.44
CA PHE A 119 17.42 -16.55 -2.26
C PHE A 119 15.98 -17.08 -2.33
N ASN A 120 15.64 -17.91 -3.32
CA ASN A 120 14.29 -18.46 -3.51
C ASN A 120 13.14 -17.40 -3.54
N PHE A 121 13.46 -16.19 -3.95
CA PHE A 121 12.53 -15.05 -3.86
C PHE A 121 11.25 -15.24 -4.67
N GLY A 122 11.33 -16.01 -5.78
CA GLY A 122 10.17 -16.39 -6.58
C GLY A 122 9.13 -17.19 -5.78
N THR A 123 9.59 -18.07 -4.90
CA THR A 123 8.71 -18.85 -4.00
C THR A 123 8.00 -17.94 -3.01
N TYR A 124 8.71 -16.97 -2.42
CA TYR A 124 8.11 -15.99 -1.49
C TYR A 124 7.03 -15.14 -2.15
N LEU A 125 7.30 -14.67 -3.38
CA LEU A 125 6.32 -13.94 -4.18
C LEU A 125 5.07 -14.77 -4.45
N TRP A 126 5.26 -16.01 -4.90
CA TRP A 126 4.15 -16.91 -5.21
C TRP A 126 3.33 -17.24 -3.97
N THR A 127 3.99 -17.59 -2.87
CA THR A 127 3.33 -17.88 -1.59
C THR A 127 2.50 -16.68 -1.11
N SER A 128 3.08 -15.46 -1.12
CA SER A 128 2.34 -14.27 -0.74
C SER A 128 1.17 -13.96 -1.66
N LEU A 129 1.35 -14.10 -2.97
CA LEU A 129 0.27 -13.88 -3.93
C LEU A 129 -0.88 -14.88 -3.68
N PHE A 130 -0.55 -16.15 -3.55
CA PHE A 130 -1.52 -17.21 -3.28
C PHE A 130 -2.28 -16.97 -1.98
N VAL A 131 -1.57 -16.72 -0.87
CA VAL A 131 -2.16 -16.47 0.44
C VAL A 131 -3.03 -15.21 0.41
N SER A 132 -2.54 -14.10 -0.18
CA SER A 132 -3.28 -12.84 -0.21
C SER A 132 -4.56 -12.93 -1.06
N VAL A 133 -4.48 -13.55 -2.24
CA VAL A 133 -5.67 -13.76 -3.08
C VAL A 133 -6.69 -14.66 -2.38
N LEU A 134 -6.23 -15.74 -1.76
CA LEU A 134 -7.13 -16.65 -1.04
C LEU A 134 -7.75 -15.98 0.18
N THR A 135 -6.98 -15.15 0.89
CA THR A 135 -7.50 -14.31 1.99
C THR A 135 -8.60 -13.37 1.50
N VAL A 136 -8.42 -12.69 0.36
CA VAL A 136 -9.47 -11.82 -0.22
C VAL A 136 -10.73 -12.63 -0.53
N ILE A 137 -10.59 -13.79 -1.18
CA ILE A 137 -11.74 -14.65 -1.55
C ILE A 137 -12.50 -15.09 -0.29
N ILE A 138 -11.79 -15.63 0.70
CA ILE A 138 -12.40 -16.11 1.95
C ILE A 138 -13.04 -14.93 2.70
N THR A 139 -12.33 -13.82 2.85
CA THR A 139 -12.84 -12.63 3.53
C THR A 139 -14.12 -12.13 2.90
N LEU A 140 -14.17 -11.98 1.58
CA LEU A 140 -15.37 -11.52 0.87
C LEU A 140 -16.51 -12.54 0.96
N ALA A 141 -16.21 -13.84 0.88
CA ALA A 141 -17.21 -14.90 1.02
C ALA A 141 -17.97 -14.82 2.37
N PHE A 142 -17.31 -14.41 3.45
CA PHE A 142 -17.94 -14.20 4.75
C PHE A 142 -18.43 -12.75 4.97
N ALA A 143 -17.67 -11.77 4.53
CA ALA A 143 -18.01 -10.37 4.77
C ALA A 143 -19.23 -9.90 3.97
N ILE A 144 -19.41 -10.35 2.72
CA ILE A 144 -20.56 -9.96 1.88
C ILE A 144 -21.90 -10.38 2.52
N PRO A 145 -22.16 -11.67 2.82
CA PRO A 145 -23.41 -12.06 3.43
C PRO A 145 -23.59 -11.48 4.83
N GLY A 146 -22.51 -11.38 5.63
CA GLY A 146 -22.55 -10.76 6.94
C GLY A 146 -22.90 -9.28 6.90
N ALA A 147 -22.24 -8.51 6.04
CA ALA A 147 -22.52 -7.09 5.84
C ALA A 147 -23.94 -6.84 5.31
N TYR A 148 -24.38 -7.65 4.35
CA TYR A 148 -25.74 -7.59 3.84
C TYR A 148 -26.79 -7.85 4.93
N ALA A 149 -26.57 -8.91 5.74
CA ALA A 149 -27.46 -9.23 6.84
C ALA A 149 -27.58 -8.06 7.83
N VAL A 150 -26.45 -7.48 8.23
CA VAL A 150 -26.42 -6.34 9.15
C VAL A 150 -26.95 -5.05 8.48
N ALA A 151 -26.80 -4.85 7.20
CA ALA A 151 -27.29 -3.65 6.51
C ALA A 151 -28.80 -3.71 6.23
N ARG A 152 -29.33 -4.85 5.81
CA ARG A 152 -30.66 -5.00 5.22
C ARG A 152 -31.66 -5.82 6.05
N LEU A 153 -31.18 -6.84 6.79
CA LEU A 153 -32.10 -7.71 7.51
C LEU A 153 -32.43 -7.16 8.90
N LYS A 154 -33.66 -7.44 9.36
CA LYS A 154 -34.13 -7.11 10.70
C LYS A 154 -34.04 -8.39 11.56
N PHE A 155 -33.11 -8.43 12.52
CA PHE A 155 -32.98 -9.52 13.47
C PHE A 155 -32.58 -9.01 14.87
N LYS A 156 -32.92 -9.79 15.91
CA LYS A 156 -32.55 -9.47 17.29
C LYS A 156 -31.03 -9.49 17.46
N GLY A 157 -30.45 -8.47 18.09
CA GLY A 157 -29.02 -8.36 18.31
C GLY A 157 -28.21 -7.71 17.17
N ARG A 158 -28.85 -7.26 16.08
CA ARG A 158 -28.19 -6.61 14.94
C ARG A 158 -27.26 -5.45 15.36
N SER A 159 -27.71 -4.60 16.27
CA SER A 159 -26.91 -3.45 16.75
C SER A 159 -25.70 -3.92 17.55
N VAL A 160 -25.89 -4.87 18.46
CA VAL A 160 -24.80 -5.45 19.25
C VAL A 160 -23.77 -6.09 18.34
N PHE A 161 -24.20 -6.91 17.38
CA PHE A 161 -23.30 -7.55 16.42
C PHE A 161 -22.48 -6.52 15.63
N SER A 162 -23.14 -5.46 15.11
CA SER A 162 -22.45 -4.39 14.37
C SER A 162 -21.42 -3.64 15.22
N GLN A 163 -21.70 -3.41 16.51
CA GLN A 163 -20.76 -2.76 17.43
C GLN A 163 -19.60 -3.69 17.83
N THR A 164 -19.90 -4.96 18.06
CA THR A 164 -18.89 -5.96 18.43
C THR A 164 -17.82 -6.13 17.36
N ILE A 165 -18.18 -6.03 16.06
CA ILE A 165 -17.22 -6.09 14.96
C ILE A 165 -16.13 -5.01 15.10
N LEU A 166 -16.54 -3.78 15.41
CA LEU A 166 -15.59 -2.67 15.62
C LEU A 166 -14.72 -2.91 16.86
N LEU A 167 -15.30 -3.40 17.94
CA LEU A 167 -14.57 -3.69 19.18
C LEU A 167 -13.50 -4.77 18.96
N ILE A 168 -13.82 -5.83 18.20
CA ILE A 168 -12.85 -6.88 17.85
C ILE A 168 -11.69 -6.31 17.06
N TYR A 169 -11.96 -5.41 16.10
CA TYR A 169 -10.91 -4.78 15.29
C TYR A 169 -9.98 -3.87 16.11
N MET A 170 -10.46 -3.32 17.23
CA MET A 170 -9.66 -2.47 18.11
C MET A 170 -8.66 -3.25 18.98
N VAL A 171 -8.77 -4.56 19.07
CA VAL A 171 -7.82 -5.38 19.85
C VAL A 171 -6.47 -5.42 19.11
N PRO A 172 -5.36 -4.94 19.72
CA PRO A 172 -4.05 -4.97 19.08
C PRO A 172 -3.63 -6.41 18.78
N MET A 173 -3.27 -6.68 17.53
CA MET A 173 -2.89 -8.03 17.08
C MET A 173 -1.74 -8.63 17.90
N ILE A 174 -0.80 -7.79 18.34
CA ILE A 174 0.33 -8.24 19.17
C ILE A 174 -0.09 -8.90 20.48
N VAL A 175 -1.24 -8.48 21.06
CA VAL A 175 -1.78 -9.09 22.29
C VAL A 175 -2.33 -10.49 22.01
N LEU A 176 -2.89 -10.70 20.83
CA LEU A 176 -3.44 -11.98 20.39
C LEU A 176 -2.37 -12.93 19.84
N ALA A 177 -1.20 -12.42 19.50
CA ALA A 177 -0.14 -13.16 18.82
C ALA A 177 0.26 -14.43 19.59
N LEU A 178 0.51 -14.34 20.89
CA LEU A 178 0.91 -15.50 21.71
C LEU A 178 -0.22 -16.54 21.87
N PRO A 179 -1.47 -16.17 22.21
CA PRO A 179 -2.59 -17.13 22.20
C PRO A 179 -2.79 -17.83 20.85
N ILE A 180 -2.68 -17.10 19.75
CA ILE A 180 -2.78 -17.65 18.38
C ILE A 180 -1.65 -18.66 18.15
N TYR A 181 -0.41 -18.28 18.46
CA TYR A 181 0.73 -19.17 18.32
C TYR A 181 0.55 -20.49 19.07
N ILE A 182 0.12 -20.42 20.34
CA ILE A 182 -0.12 -21.62 21.17
C ILE A 182 -1.24 -22.46 20.55
N GLY A 183 -2.39 -21.86 20.22
CA GLY A 183 -3.53 -22.56 19.64
C GLY A 183 -3.19 -23.25 18.31
N PHE A 184 -2.47 -22.56 17.41
CA PHE A 184 -2.06 -23.11 16.12
C PHE A 184 -0.98 -24.20 16.26
N SER A 185 -0.08 -24.06 17.24
CA SER A 185 0.90 -25.11 17.57
C SER A 185 0.23 -26.36 18.07
N MET A 186 -0.74 -26.24 19.00
CA MET A 186 -1.51 -27.37 19.53
C MET A 186 -2.38 -28.03 18.46
N ALA A 187 -2.90 -27.27 17.51
CA ALA A 187 -3.70 -27.79 16.40
C ALA A 187 -2.85 -28.38 15.27
N GLY A 188 -1.51 -28.35 15.35
CA GLY A 188 -0.63 -28.82 14.28
C GLY A 188 -0.65 -27.94 13.01
N LEU A 189 -1.11 -26.70 13.13
CA LEU A 189 -1.23 -25.73 12.01
C LEU A 189 -0.01 -24.81 11.88
N ARG A 190 0.92 -24.85 12.84
CA ARG A 190 2.18 -24.13 12.78
C ARG A 190 3.03 -24.67 11.62
N ASN A 191 3.80 -23.84 11.00
CA ASN A 191 4.65 -24.13 9.84
C ASN A 191 3.88 -24.76 8.66
N THR A 192 2.65 -24.29 8.42
CA THR A 192 1.82 -24.72 7.30
C THR A 192 1.17 -23.54 6.61
N LEU A 193 1.00 -23.60 5.27
CA LEU A 193 0.24 -22.60 4.52
C LEU A 193 -1.24 -22.56 4.90
N ILE A 194 -1.81 -23.71 5.31
CA ILE A 194 -3.20 -23.79 5.77
C ILE A 194 -3.37 -22.94 7.03
N GLY A 195 -2.41 -22.98 7.96
CA GLY A 195 -2.43 -22.13 9.15
C GLY A 195 -2.51 -20.63 8.79
N ILE A 196 -1.67 -20.17 7.88
CA ILE A 196 -1.69 -18.78 7.41
C ILE A 196 -3.01 -18.42 6.72
N VAL A 197 -3.48 -19.27 5.82
CA VAL A 197 -4.74 -19.06 5.08
C VAL A 197 -5.96 -19.01 6.02
N LEU A 198 -5.93 -19.70 7.14
CA LEU A 198 -7.02 -19.66 8.13
C LEU A 198 -6.96 -18.43 9.02
N ILE A 199 -5.76 -17.98 9.41
CA ILE A 199 -5.63 -16.86 10.36
C ILE A 199 -5.78 -15.50 9.69
N TYR A 200 -5.32 -15.30 8.47
CA TYR A 200 -5.39 -13.99 7.80
C TYR A 200 -6.83 -13.48 7.62
N PRO A 201 -7.82 -14.30 7.21
CA PRO A 201 -9.22 -13.86 7.16
C PRO A 201 -9.77 -13.42 8.52
N VAL A 202 -9.32 -14.00 9.63
CA VAL A 202 -9.75 -13.59 10.98
C VAL A 202 -9.39 -12.12 11.24
N THR A 203 -8.27 -11.65 10.72
CA THR A 203 -7.85 -10.24 10.86
C THR A 203 -8.55 -9.29 9.88
N THR A 204 -8.99 -9.77 8.73
CA THR A 204 -9.52 -8.94 7.66
C THR A 204 -11.05 -8.92 7.56
N ILE A 205 -11.74 -9.99 7.98
CA ILE A 205 -13.22 -10.08 7.97
C ILE A 205 -13.87 -8.91 8.72
N PRO A 206 -13.46 -8.54 9.94
CA PRO A 206 -14.12 -7.47 10.69
C PRO A 206 -14.13 -6.14 9.94
N VAL A 207 -13.00 -5.74 9.38
CA VAL A 207 -12.91 -4.47 8.64
C VAL A 207 -13.64 -4.52 7.30
N ALA A 208 -13.53 -5.63 6.57
CA ALA A 208 -14.25 -5.83 5.31
C ALA A 208 -15.77 -5.77 5.52
N LEU A 209 -16.26 -6.42 6.58
CA LEU A 209 -17.67 -6.42 6.97
C LEU A 209 -18.14 -5.01 7.34
N TYR A 210 -17.35 -4.28 8.12
CA TYR A 210 -17.65 -2.90 8.48
C TYR A 210 -17.75 -1.98 7.25
N MET A 211 -16.78 -2.04 6.36
CA MET A 211 -16.77 -1.23 5.13
C MET A 211 -17.97 -1.54 4.23
N LEU A 212 -18.21 -2.83 3.96
CA LEU A 212 -19.33 -3.26 3.11
C LEU A 212 -20.70 -2.95 3.73
N GLN A 213 -20.83 -3.11 5.07
CA GLN A 213 -22.05 -2.74 5.78
C GLN A 213 -22.40 -1.25 5.58
N GLY A 214 -21.40 -0.37 5.67
CA GLY A 214 -21.58 1.05 5.45
C GLY A 214 -22.07 1.33 4.03
N TYR A 215 -21.45 0.72 3.04
CA TYR A 215 -21.83 0.88 1.64
C TYR A 215 -23.23 0.33 1.34
N PHE A 216 -23.55 -0.88 1.78
CA PHE A 216 -24.87 -1.48 1.56
C PHE A 216 -25.99 -0.67 2.20
N ARG A 217 -25.75 0.00 3.34
CA ARG A 217 -26.73 0.92 3.95
C ARG A 217 -27.00 2.16 3.10
N GLY A 218 -26.00 2.63 2.34
CA GLY A 218 -26.11 3.77 1.46
C GLY A 218 -26.83 3.48 0.13
N LEU A 219 -27.00 2.22 -0.26
CA LEU A 219 -27.74 1.88 -1.48
C LEU A 219 -29.25 2.09 -1.28
N PRO A 220 -30.00 2.61 -2.29
CA PRO A 220 -31.44 2.75 -2.23
C PRO A 220 -32.12 1.39 -2.00
N ALA A 221 -32.96 1.30 -0.96
CA ALA A 221 -33.67 0.05 -0.62
C ALA A 221 -34.71 -0.34 -1.66
N GLU A 222 -35.28 0.67 -2.31
CA GLU A 222 -36.36 0.55 -3.31
C GLU A 222 -35.95 -0.34 -4.49
N ILE A 223 -34.65 -0.32 -4.88
CA ILE A 223 -34.16 -1.16 -5.98
C ILE A 223 -34.18 -2.64 -5.60
N GLU A 224 -33.83 -2.96 -4.38
CA GLU A 224 -33.87 -4.34 -3.86
C GLU A 224 -35.32 -4.81 -3.64
N GLU A 225 -36.18 -3.93 -3.13
CA GLU A 225 -37.61 -4.19 -2.93
C GLU A 225 -38.34 -4.44 -4.25
N ALA A 226 -38.05 -3.66 -5.29
CA ALA A 226 -38.57 -3.89 -6.63
C ALA A 226 -38.18 -5.29 -7.15
N GLY A 227 -36.91 -5.68 -6.99
CA GLY A 227 -36.47 -7.03 -7.37
C GLY A 227 -37.19 -8.15 -6.62
N LEU A 228 -37.52 -7.94 -5.33
CA LEU A 228 -38.32 -8.89 -4.54
C LEU A 228 -39.78 -8.95 -5.03
N MET A 229 -40.37 -7.81 -5.40
CA MET A 229 -41.73 -7.75 -5.97
C MET A 229 -41.81 -8.43 -7.33
N ASP A 230 -40.72 -8.40 -8.13
CA ASP A 230 -40.55 -9.13 -9.38
C ASP A 230 -40.34 -10.66 -9.19
N GLY A 231 -40.40 -11.14 -7.94
CA GLY A 231 -40.33 -12.57 -7.60
C GLY A 231 -38.89 -13.11 -7.45
N LEU A 232 -37.88 -12.23 -7.40
CA LEU A 232 -36.52 -12.66 -7.11
C LEU A 232 -36.38 -13.11 -5.65
N SER A 233 -35.68 -14.22 -5.44
CA SER A 233 -35.24 -14.59 -4.09
C SER A 233 -34.21 -13.60 -3.54
N ARG A 234 -34.05 -13.47 -2.22
CA ARG A 234 -33.03 -12.60 -1.60
C ARG A 234 -31.63 -12.90 -2.08
N PHE A 235 -31.28 -14.16 -2.28
CA PHE A 235 -29.98 -14.52 -2.84
C PHE A 235 -29.82 -14.00 -4.29
N SER A 236 -30.89 -14.08 -5.10
CA SER A 236 -30.88 -13.53 -6.45
C SER A 236 -30.77 -12.01 -6.45
N VAL A 237 -31.43 -11.31 -5.52
CA VAL A 237 -31.30 -9.86 -5.32
C VAL A 237 -29.86 -9.50 -4.98
N ILE A 238 -29.23 -10.19 -4.03
CA ILE A 238 -27.81 -9.95 -3.68
C ILE A 238 -26.94 -10.11 -4.93
N ARG A 239 -27.07 -11.24 -5.64
CA ARG A 239 -26.17 -11.55 -6.76
C ARG A 239 -26.41 -10.66 -7.98
N ARG A 240 -27.67 -10.33 -8.31
CA ARG A 240 -28.04 -9.67 -9.57
C ARG A 240 -28.22 -8.16 -9.43
N ILE A 241 -28.44 -7.67 -8.22
CA ILE A 241 -28.71 -6.24 -7.95
C ILE A 241 -27.63 -5.67 -7.01
N THR A 242 -27.57 -6.16 -5.78
CA THR A 242 -26.72 -5.54 -4.75
C THR A 242 -25.23 -5.63 -5.10
N LEU A 243 -24.72 -6.81 -5.50
CA LEU A 243 -23.29 -6.98 -5.82
C LEU A 243 -22.85 -6.16 -7.05
N PRO A 244 -23.59 -6.13 -8.18
CA PRO A 244 -23.23 -5.28 -9.31
C PRO A 244 -23.22 -3.79 -8.95
N LEU A 245 -24.16 -3.31 -8.16
CA LEU A 245 -24.18 -1.92 -7.67
C LEU A 245 -23.03 -1.63 -6.69
N ALA A 246 -22.59 -2.65 -5.96
CA ALA A 246 -21.52 -2.55 -4.98
C ALA A 246 -20.11 -2.81 -5.56
N LEU A 247 -19.95 -2.98 -6.86
CA LEU A 247 -18.64 -3.22 -7.47
C LEU A 247 -17.55 -2.22 -7.05
N PRO A 248 -17.82 -0.90 -6.94
CA PRO A 248 -16.81 0.04 -6.47
C PRO A 248 -16.36 -0.24 -5.02
N ALA A 249 -17.30 -0.56 -4.13
CA ALA A 249 -16.98 -0.90 -2.75
C ALA A 249 -16.26 -2.24 -2.65
N LEU A 250 -16.69 -3.23 -3.44
CA LEU A 250 -16.02 -4.53 -3.50
C LEU A 250 -14.57 -4.40 -3.99
N ALA A 251 -14.31 -3.58 -5.00
CA ALA A 251 -12.96 -3.29 -5.47
C ALA A 251 -12.10 -2.66 -4.37
N SER A 252 -12.64 -1.64 -3.67
CA SER A 252 -11.95 -0.95 -2.56
C SER A 252 -11.64 -1.89 -1.40
N VAL A 253 -12.62 -2.71 -0.99
CA VAL A 253 -12.45 -3.68 0.10
C VAL A 253 -11.48 -4.80 -0.31
N SER A 254 -11.55 -5.28 -1.55
CA SER A 254 -10.61 -6.30 -2.06
C SER A 254 -9.18 -5.79 -2.03
N LEU A 255 -8.94 -4.56 -2.50
CA LEU A 255 -7.63 -3.92 -2.46
C LEU A 255 -7.13 -3.79 -1.01
N TYR A 256 -7.98 -3.31 -0.11
CA TYR A 256 -7.63 -3.13 1.30
C TYR A 256 -7.26 -4.46 1.98
N VAL A 257 -8.08 -5.51 1.78
CA VAL A 257 -7.82 -6.86 2.31
C VAL A 257 -6.54 -7.44 1.74
N PHE A 258 -6.33 -7.29 0.42
CA PHE A 258 -5.09 -7.72 -0.23
C PHE A 258 -3.88 -7.02 0.37
N MET A 259 -3.93 -5.70 0.57
CA MET A 259 -2.84 -4.93 1.17
C MET A 259 -2.52 -5.40 2.60
N ILE A 260 -3.54 -5.67 3.41
CA ILE A 260 -3.31 -6.21 4.78
C ILE A 260 -2.62 -7.57 4.70
N ALA A 261 -3.14 -8.51 3.90
CA ALA A 261 -2.60 -9.85 3.79
C ALA A 261 -1.19 -9.86 3.17
N TRP A 262 -0.95 -9.01 2.15
CA TRP A 262 0.34 -8.88 1.49
C TRP A 262 1.44 -8.34 2.41
N ASN A 263 1.10 -7.37 3.27
CA ASN A 263 2.04 -6.73 4.20
C ASN A 263 2.08 -7.41 5.57
N GLU A 264 1.31 -8.47 5.77
CA GLU A 264 1.30 -9.14 7.06
C GLU A 264 2.65 -9.81 7.33
N PHE A 265 3.25 -9.47 8.44
CA PHE A 265 4.58 -9.92 8.83
C PHE A 265 4.59 -10.67 10.15
N LEU A 266 3.82 -10.19 11.16
CA LEU A 266 3.90 -10.68 12.53
C LEU A 266 3.49 -12.15 12.64
N LEU A 267 2.34 -12.50 12.06
CA LEU A 267 1.82 -13.87 12.09
C LEU A 267 2.68 -14.80 11.22
N ALA A 268 3.15 -14.30 10.05
CA ALA A 268 4.07 -15.05 9.21
C ALA A 268 5.39 -15.35 9.95
N LEU A 269 5.96 -14.35 10.65
CA LEU A 269 7.17 -14.52 11.45
C LEU A 269 7.00 -15.56 12.55
N MET A 270 5.85 -15.56 13.20
CA MET A 270 5.58 -16.46 14.34
C MET A 270 5.20 -17.86 13.93
N LEU A 271 4.50 -18.02 12.81
CA LEU A 271 3.90 -19.29 12.41
C LEU A 271 4.70 -20.05 11.36
N LEU A 272 5.59 -19.40 10.59
CA LEU A 272 6.38 -20.02 9.52
C LEU A 272 7.85 -20.12 9.90
N ASP A 273 8.39 -21.32 9.85
CA ASP A 273 9.80 -21.60 10.12
C ASP A 273 10.56 -22.07 8.85
N ASP A 274 9.85 -22.76 7.93
CA ASP A 274 10.44 -23.33 6.72
C ASP A 274 10.52 -22.25 5.60
N PRO A 275 11.74 -21.93 5.11
CA PRO A 275 11.90 -20.99 4.00
C PRO A 275 11.14 -21.37 2.74
N ALA A 276 10.84 -22.65 2.51
CA ALA A 276 10.10 -23.11 1.34
C ALA A 276 8.65 -22.59 1.29
N ILE A 277 8.10 -22.12 2.41
CA ILE A 277 6.72 -21.62 2.53
C ILE A 277 6.64 -20.19 3.09
N PHE A 278 7.76 -19.48 3.15
CA PHE A 278 7.74 -18.08 3.62
C PHE A 278 6.87 -17.20 2.75
N THR A 279 6.13 -16.31 3.41
CA THR A 279 5.55 -15.16 2.73
C THR A 279 6.65 -14.17 2.34
N LEU A 280 6.35 -13.26 1.44
CA LEU A 280 7.29 -12.27 0.93
C LEU A 280 7.87 -11.39 2.06
N THR A 281 7.02 -10.89 2.94
CA THR A 281 7.43 -10.07 4.10
C THR A 281 8.36 -10.84 5.04
N ARG A 282 8.06 -12.09 5.31
CA ARG A 282 8.91 -12.99 6.11
C ARG A 282 10.23 -13.29 5.39
N GLY A 283 10.18 -13.56 4.08
CA GLY A 283 11.35 -13.80 3.24
C GLY A 283 12.25 -12.58 3.12
N VAL A 284 11.68 -11.38 2.87
CA VAL A 284 12.45 -10.12 2.85
C VAL A 284 13.11 -9.85 4.19
N ALA A 285 12.42 -10.09 5.30
CA ALA A 285 13.01 -9.94 6.63
C ALA A 285 14.17 -10.91 6.89
N SER A 286 14.18 -12.08 6.26
CA SER A 286 15.31 -13.01 6.37
C SER A 286 16.57 -12.53 5.63
N LEU A 287 16.43 -11.58 4.69
CA LEU A 287 17.55 -10.92 4.01
C LEU A 287 18.21 -9.83 4.88
N ASP A 288 17.58 -9.40 5.96
CA ASP A 288 18.16 -8.41 6.90
C ASP A 288 19.11 -9.10 7.87
N SER A 289 20.23 -9.58 7.37
CA SER A 289 21.29 -10.20 8.13
C SER A 289 22.65 -9.58 7.78
N SER A 290 23.64 -9.75 8.66
CA SER A 290 24.99 -9.28 8.41
C SER A 290 25.69 -10.02 7.24
N GLU A 291 25.18 -11.16 6.85
CA GLU A 291 25.74 -12.00 5.79
C GLU A 291 25.18 -11.63 4.40
N VAL A 292 23.97 -11.04 4.34
CA VAL A 292 23.32 -10.66 3.09
C VAL A 292 23.60 -9.19 2.77
N PRO A 293 24.15 -8.89 1.58
CA PRO A 293 24.40 -7.52 1.16
C PRO A 293 23.11 -6.69 1.07
N ARG A 294 23.13 -5.45 1.56
CA ARG A 294 21.96 -4.56 1.67
C ARG A 294 21.23 -4.29 0.35
N GLN A 295 21.92 -4.37 -0.78
CA GLN A 295 21.29 -4.21 -2.09
C GLN A 295 20.23 -5.28 -2.37
N HIS A 296 20.40 -6.52 -1.88
CA HIS A 296 19.39 -7.58 -2.03
C HIS A 296 18.13 -7.29 -1.21
N LEU A 297 18.28 -6.83 0.04
CA LEU A 297 17.16 -6.39 0.86
C LEU A 297 16.37 -5.27 0.16
N MET A 298 17.09 -4.27 -0.39
CA MET A 298 16.45 -3.16 -1.09
C MET A 298 15.79 -3.60 -2.40
N ALA A 299 16.42 -4.49 -3.17
CA ALA A 299 15.82 -5.06 -4.38
C ALA A 299 14.55 -5.88 -4.04
N GLY A 300 14.58 -6.66 -2.95
CA GLY A 300 13.41 -7.37 -2.44
C GLY A 300 12.28 -6.41 -2.04
N ALA A 301 12.59 -5.31 -1.37
CA ALA A 301 11.62 -4.29 -1.00
C ALA A 301 11.00 -3.59 -2.23
N VAL A 302 11.80 -3.29 -3.27
CA VAL A 302 11.28 -2.75 -4.55
C VAL A 302 10.28 -3.72 -5.18
N ILE A 303 10.64 -5.00 -5.33
CA ILE A 303 9.75 -6.00 -5.92
C ILE A 303 8.47 -6.15 -5.08
N SER A 304 8.58 -6.09 -3.76
CA SER A 304 7.43 -6.22 -2.85
C SER A 304 6.39 -5.11 -3.03
N THR A 305 6.81 -3.93 -3.49
CA THR A 305 5.90 -2.79 -3.72
C THR A 305 5.12 -2.92 -5.03
N LEU A 306 5.65 -3.60 -6.04
CA LEU A 306 5.08 -3.64 -7.38
C LEU A 306 3.67 -4.25 -7.45
N PRO A 307 3.35 -5.41 -6.81
CA PRO A 307 2.02 -5.99 -6.89
C PRO A 307 0.94 -5.09 -6.30
N ILE A 308 1.23 -4.40 -5.20
CA ILE A 308 0.28 -3.45 -4.60
C ILE A 308 0.03 -2.28 -5.56
N LEU A 309 1.09 -1.72 -6.14
CA LEU A 309 0.98 -0.61 -7.09
C LEU A 309 0.18 -1.03 -8.34
N ILE A 310 0.48 -2.20 -8.91
CA ILE A 310 -0.25 -2.73 -10.08
C ILE A 310 -1.73 -2.93 -9.75
N LEU A 311 -2.02 -3.55 -8.60
CA LEU A 311 -3.39 -3.80 -8.18
C LEU A 311 -4.15 -2.48 -7.92
N PHE A 312 -3.51 -1.50 -7.29
CA PHE A 312 -4.09 -0.18 -7.07
C PHE A 312 -4.45 0.49 -8.41
N LEU A 313 -3.51 0.58 -9.35
CA LEU A 313 -3.75 1.16 -10.67
C LEU A 313 -4.84 0.42 -11.47
N ALA A 314 -4.91 -0.90 -11.33
CA ALA A 314 -5.96 -1.69 -11.98
C ALA A 314 -7.36 -1.43 -11.39
N LEU A 315 -7.45 -1.18 -10.08
CA LEU A 315 -8.72 -1.00 -9.37
C LEU A 315 -9.15 0.47 -9.24
N GLU A 316 -8.24 1.44 -9.40
CA GLU A 316 -8.50 2.88 -9.27
C GLU A 316 -9.72 3.32 -10.08
N ARG A 317 -9.84 2.87 -11.33
CA ARG A 317 -10.97 3.19 -12.22
C ARG A 317 -12.34 2.73 -11.69
N PHE A 318 -12.37 1.70 -10.85
CA PHE A 318 -13.61 1.23 -10.23
C PHE A 318 -13.94 1.99 -8.96
N MET A 319 -12.92 2.44 -8.22
CA MET A 319 -13.07 3.16 -6.97
C MET A 319 -13.57 4.60 -7.20
N THR A 320 -13.07 5.29 -8.21
CA THR A 320 -13.42 6.69 -8.52
C THR A 320 -14.85 6.85 -9.00
N LYS A 321 -15.42 5.86 -9.69
CA LYS A 321 -16.81 5.89 -10.18
C LYS A 321 -17.87 5.75 -9.06
N GLY A 322 -17.48 5.35 -7.86
CA GLY A 322 -18.40 5.21 -6.72
C GLY A 322 -18.44 6.42 -5.79
N LEU A 323 -17.64 7.45 -6.05
CA LEU A 323 -17.55 8.69 -5.27
C LEU A 323 -18.16 9.91 -5.99
N ALA A 324 -18.58 9.76 -7.22
CA ALA A 324 -19.33 10.73 -8.01
C ALA A 324 -20.82 10.35 -8.02
#